data_fd7449809335f65865fa54bde383dcf0
#
_entry.id   fd7449809335f65865fa54bde383dcf0
#
_cell.length_a   1.000
_cell.length_b   1.000
_cell.length_c   1.000
_cell.angle_alpha   90.00
_cell.angle_beta   90.00
_cell.angle_gamma   90.00
#
_symmetry.space_group_name_H-M   'P 1'
#
loop_
_entity.id
_entity.type
_entity.pdbx_description
1 polymer ?
#
loop_
_entity_poly.entity_id
_entity_poly.type
_entity_poly.pdbx_seq_one_letter_code
_entity_poly.pdbx_strand_id
1 'polypeptide(L)'
;YMHIVAMEGSGIKTVADLKGKRVSTGAPGSGTEVKGLRVLEAYGITPKDLKSQDRLGVTESAGALKDRKIDAFIWDGGLPTAAVLDIAVTPGVKINIIPHGDAAPKMVAKYGPLYFTAVIPKGTYLGMESDVSVAVATNLLVAHERMEEPLAYQITKLFLEHTADLVAVHKGAKEITLKSAVLGSSVPFHPGALRYYKEKGIKIPAS
;
A
#
# COMPACT_ATOMS: atom_id res chain seq x y z
N TYR A 1 0.77 -0.89 1.67
CA TYR A 1 1.29 0.46 1.94
C TYR A 1 1.65 1.13 0.63
N MET A 2 1.09 2.31 0.41
CA MET A 2 1.52 3.09 -0.75
C MET A 2 2.81 3.84 -0.44
N HIS A 3 3.77 3.75 -1.34
CA HIS A 3 5.03 4.46 -1.27
C HIS A 3 5.08 5.48 -2.39
N ILE A 4 5.55 6.68 -2.08
CA ILE A 4 6.03 7.64 -3.09
C ILE A 4 7.51 7.81 -2.79
N VAL A 5 8.34 7.21 -3.63
CA VAL A 5 9.80 7.19 -3.45
C VAL A 5 10.42 8.23 -4.38
N ALA A 6 11.17 9.15 -3.83
CA ALA A 6 11.87 10.18 -4.58
C ALA A 6 13.36 10.18 -4.24
N MET A 7 14.20 10.65 -5.18
CA MET A 7 15.61 10.85 -4.93
C MET A 7 15.82 12.01 -3.95
N GLU A 8 16.67 11.87 -2.94
CA GLU A 8 17.10 12.99 -2.12
C GLU A 8 17.76 14.06 -3.01
N GLY A 9 17.48 15.32 -2.74
CA GLY A 9 17.97 16.42 -3.58
C GLY A 9 17.19 16.68 -4.87
N SER A 10 16.16 15.89 -5.20
CA SER A 10 15.28 16.12 -6.36
C SER A 10 14.35 17.34 -6.19
N GLY A 11 14.31 17.92 -5.00
CA GLY A 11 13.36 18.98 -4.64
C GLY A 11 11.95 18.46 -4.31
N ILE A 12 11.72 17.14 -4.31
CA ILE A 12 10.42 16.53 -3.99
C ILE A 12 10.38 16.25 -2.48
N LYS A 13 9.53 16.96 -1.77
CA LYS A 13 9.29 16.82 -0.33
C LYS A 13 7.82 16.53 -0.02
N THR A 14 6.93 16.90 -0.92
CA THR A 14 5.48 16.73 -0.81
C THR A 14 4.93 16.14 -2.11
N VAL A 15 3.70 15.64 -2.09
CA VAL A 15 3.05 15.15 -3.32
C VAL A 15 2.87 16.28 -4.34
N ALA A 16 2.65 17.51 -3.90
CA ALA A 16 2.52 18.67 -4.79
C ALA A 16 3.78 18.94 -5.64
N ASP A 17 4.95 18.59 -5.13
CA ASP A 17 6.22 18.76 -5.84
C ASP A 17 6.41 17.78 -7.02
N LEU A 18 5.51 16.81 -7.17
CA LEU A 18 5.50 15.90 -8.31
C LEU A 18 5.05 16.57 -9.62
N LYS A 19 4.39 17.73 -9.55
CA LYS A 19 4.05 18.50 -10.75
C LYS A 19 5.32 18.87 -11.52
N GLY A 20 5.29 18.63 -12.85
CA GLY A 20 6.42 18.86 -13.74
C GLY A 20 7.57 17.85 -13.58
N LYS A 21 7.42 16.79 -12.76
CA LYS A 21 8.43 15.73 -12.57
C LYS A 21 8.14 14.52 -13.45
N ARG A 22 9.17 13.70 -13.68
CA ARG A 22 9.08 12.40 -14.35
C ARG A 22 8.73 11.36 -13.28
N VAL A 23 7.54 10.77 -13.35
CA VAL A 23 7.03 9.89 -12.29
C VAL A 23 6.58 8.56 -12.86
N SER A 24 7.07 7.45 -12.29
CA SER A 24 6.49 6.14 -12.55
C SER A 24 5.30 5.90 -11.63
N THR A 25 4.15 5.63 -12.21
CA THR A 25 2.87 5.47 -11.49
C THR A 25 2.47 4.00 -11.28
N GLY A 26 3.34 3.06 -11.63
CA GLY A 26 3.07 1.63 -11.56
C GLY A 26 2.78 1.01 -12.93
N ALA A 27 2.93 -0.31 -13.02
CA ALA A 27 2.70 -1.05 -14.26
C ALA A 27 1.25 -0.88 -14.77
N PRO A 28 1.04 -0.94 -16.08
CA PRO A 28 -0.29 -0.78 -16.70
C PRO A 28 -1.32 -1.75 -16.11
N GLY A 29 -2.46 -1.22 -15.66
CA GLY A 29 -3.56 -2.00 -15.10
C GLY A 29 -3.30 -2.58 -13.72
N SER A 30 -2.18 -2.26 -13.08
CA SER A 30 -1.85 -2.72 -11.73
C SER A 30 -2.64 -1.99 -10.66
N GLY A 31 -2.79 -2.63 -9.48
CA GLY A 31 -3.34 -1.97 -8.30
C GLY A 31 -2.51 -0.76 -7.85
N THR A 32 -1.19 -0.77 -8.09
CA THR A 32 -0.30 0.36 -7.86
C THR A 32 -0.71 1.56 -8.72
N GLU A 33 -0.90 1.37 -10.03
CA GLU A 33 -1.29 2.45 -10.93
C GLU A 33 -2.63 3.06 -10.51
N VAL A 34 -3.64 2.22 -10.26
CA VAL A 34 -4.97 2.69 -9.85
C VAL A 34 -4.89 3.50 -8.56
N LYS A 35 -4.23 2.97 -7.54
CA LYS A 35 -4.12 3.64 -6.23
C LYS A 35 -3.21 4.86 -6.28
N GLY A 36 -2.11 4.78 -7.01
CA GLY A 36 -1.20 5.90 -7.21
C GLY A 36 -1.88 7.11 -7.87
N LEU A 37 -2.65 6.87 -8.93
CA LEU A 37 -3.43 7.92 -9.59
C LEU A 37 -4.49 8.53 -8.67
N ARG A 38 -5.13 7.74 -7.79
CA ARG A 38 -6.07 8.24 -6.78
C ARG A 38 -5.40 9.08 -5.70
N VAL A 39 -4.16 8.74 -5.30
CA VAL A 39 -3.37 9.59 -4.41
C VAL A 39 -3.06 10.92 -5.10
N LEU A 40 -2.53 10.90 -6.33
CA LEU A 40 -2.26 12.14 -7.07
C LEU A 40 -3.51 13.01 -7.20
N GLU A 41 -4.65 12.41 -7.54
CA GLU A 41 -5.93 13.09 -7.65
C GLU A 41 -6.36 13.75 -6.33
N ALA A 42 -6.11 13.13 -5.16
CA ALA A 42 -6.40 13.71 -3.86
C ALA A 42 -5.66 15.04 -3.60
N TYR A 43 -4.58 15.29 -4.36
CA TYR A 43 -3.82 16.55 -4.38
C TYR A 43 -4.07 17.40 -5.62
N GLY A 44 -5.10 17.06 -6.42
CA GLY A 44 -5.42 17.80 -7.65
C GLY A 44 -4.35 17.67 -8.73
N ILE A 45 -3.65 16.53 -8.78
CA ILE A 45 -2.64 16.22 -9.78
C ILE A 45 -3.17 15.16 -10.72
N THR A 46 -3.08 15.42 -12.02
CA THR A 46 -3.40 14.48 -13.09
C THR A 46 -2.13 14.05 -13.81
N PRO A 47 -2.13 12.98 -14.58
CA PRO A 47 -0.98 12.60 -15.41
C PRO A 47 -0.48 13.72 -16.34
N LYS A 48 -1.36 14.65 -16.75
CA LYS A 48 -1.00 15.79 -17.60
C LYS A 48 -0.18 16.85 -16.88
N ASP A 49 -0.22 16.88 -15.55
CA ASP A 49 0.56 17.80 -14.71
C ASP A 49 1.99 17.30 -14.48
N LEU A 50 2.28 16.04 -14.86
CA LEU A 50 3.62 15.45 -14.79
C LEU A 50 4.42 15.82 -16.04
N LYS A 51 5.75 15.91 -15.92
CA LYS A 51 6.63 16.05 -17.10
C LYS A 51 6.59 14.80 -17.98
N SER A 52 6.60 13.62 -17.36
CA SER A 52 6.28 12.34 -18.00
C SER A 52 5.65 11.40 -16.96
N GLN A 53 4.73 10.58 -17.45
CA GLN A 53 4.20 9.45 -16.71
C GLN A 53 4.82 8.16 -17.28
N ASP A 54 5.70 7.55 -16.49
CA ASP A 54 6.19 6.21 -16.78
C ASP A 54 5.29 5.17 -16.09
N ARG A 55 5.14 3.99 -16.69
CA ARG A 55 4.24 2.93 -16.22
C ARG A 55 5.02 1.65 -16.04
N LEU A 56 5.86 1.61 -15.00
CA LEU A 56 6.84 0.57 -14.75
C LEU A 56 6.48 -0.25 -13.50
N GLY A 57 6.91 -1.50 -13.44
CA GLY A 57 6.92 -2.31 -12.23
C GLY A 57 7.87 -1.73 -11.17
N VAL A 58 7.81 -2.25 -9.93
CA VAL A 58 8.60 -1.68 -8.83
C VAL A 58 10.11 -1.82 -9.06
N THR A 59 10.56 -2.94 -9.58
CA THR A 59 11.99 -3.20 -9.84
C THR A 59 12.53 -2.28 -10.94
N GLU A 60 11.77 -2.16 -12.03
CA GLU A 60 12.11 -1.26 -13.16
C GLU A 60 12.07 0.21 -12.71
N SER A 61 11.08 0.57 -11.87
CA SER A 61 10.98 1.93 -11.31
C SER A 61 12.16 2.26 -10.42
N ALA A 62 12.58 1.36 -9.53
CA ALA A 62 13.75 1.55 -8.69
C ALA A 62 15.04 1.68 -9.52
N GLY A 63 15.21 0.86 -10.58
CA GLY A 63 16.29 0.99 -11.53
C GLY A 63 16.29 2.33 -12.26
N ALA A 64 15.12 2.75 -12.78
CA ALA A 64 14.99 4.02 -13.48
C ALA A 64 15.25 5.23 -12.57
N LEU A 65 14.83 5.15 -11.28
CA LEU A 65 15.14 6.19 -10.28
C LEU A 65 16.65 6.26 -10.02
N LYS A 66 17.29 5.10 -9.81
CA LYS A 66 18.74 5.02 -9.63
C LYS A 66 19.52 5.59 -10.81
N ASP A 67 19.08 5.29 -12.04
CA ASP A 67 19.65 5.81 -13.28
C ASP A 67 19.30 7.28 -13.58
N ARG A 68 18.52 7.93 -12.68
CA ARG A 68 18.03 9.31 -12.85
C ARG A 68 17.18 9.52 -14.12
N LYS A 69 16.55 8.46 -14.62
CA LYS A 69 15.61 8.52 -15.76
C LYS A 69 14.25 9.05 -15.32
N ILE A 70 13.87 8.79 -14.05
CA ILE A 70 12.70 9.34 -13.38
C ILE A 70 13.10 10.08 -12.10
N ASP A 71 12.22 10.94 -11.59
CA ASP A 71 12.45 11.75 -10.39
C ASP A 71 11.79 11.14 -9.14
N ALA A 72 10.72 10.37 -9.34
CA ALA A 72 10.01 9.63 -8.31
C ALA A 72 9.27 8.43 -8.90
N PHE A 73 8.90 7.48 -8.04
CA PHE A 73 7.96 6.44 -8.41
C PHE A 73 6.94 6.17 -7.29
N ILE A 74 5.78 5.68 -7.69
CA ILE A 74 4.73 5.22 -6.79
C ILE A 74 4.74 3.69 -6.79
N TRP A 75 4.58 3.12 -5.59
CA TRP A 75 4.48 1.68 -5.38
C TRP A 75 3.47 1.37 -4.28
N ASP A 76 2.70 0.31 -4.47
CA ASP A 76 1.80 -0.23 -3.46
C ASP A 76 2.18 -1.68 -3.16
N GLY A 77 2.58 -1.95 -1.93
CA GLY A 77 3.03 -3.27 -1.50
C GLY A 77 3.28 -3.38 -0.01
N GLY A 78 3.74 -4.56 0.41
CA GLY A 78 4.07 -4.85 1.81
C GLY A 78 5.35 -4.16 2.28
N LEU A 79 5.54 -4.12 3.59
CA LEU A 79 6.72 -3.60 4.25
C LEU A 79 7.60 -4.73 4.81
N PRO A 80 8.95 -4.64 4.60
CA PRO A 80 9.61 -3.77 3.64
C PRO A 80 9.46 -4.32 2.20
N THR A 81 9.56 -3.44 1.19
CA THR A 81 9.60 -3.83 -0.22
C THR A 81 11.05 -4.04 -0.67
N ALA A 82 11.38 -5.20 -1.25
CA ALA A 82 12.75 -5.56 -1.63
C ALA A 82 13.41 -4.53 -2.57
N ALA A 83 12.72 -4.12 -3.64
CA ALA A 83 13.25 -3.13 -4.59
C ALA A 83 13.53 -1.76 -3.96
N VAL A 84 12.76 -1.38 -2.91
CA VAL A 84 13.01 -0.13 -2.16
C VAL A 84 14.18 -0.30 -1.19
N LEU A 85 14.35 -1.49 -0.59
CA LEU A 85 15.53 -1.81 0.21
C LEU A 85 16.80 -1.72 -0.66
N ASP A 86 16.79 -2.36 -1.82
CA ASP A 86 17.93 -2.42 -2.73
C ASP A 86 18.41 -1.03 -3.16
N ILE A 87 17.48 -0.15 -3.54
CA ILE A 87 17.84 1.21 -3.93
C ILE A 87 18.33 2.03 -2.71
N ALA A 88 17.74 1.83 -1.53
CA ALA A 88 18.12 2.55 -0.32
C ALA A 88 19.55 2.22 0.15
N VAL A 89 20.05 1.00 -0.12
CA VAL A 89 21.44 0.59 0.23
C VAL A 89 22.44 0.80 -0.90
N THR A 90 22.00 1.31 -2.06
CA THR A 90 22.90 1.54 -3.20
C THR A 90 23.86 2.69 -2.87
N PRO A 91 25.20 2.51 -3.00
CA PRO A 91 26.16 3.56 -2.72
C PRO A 91 25.91 4.82 -3.57
N GLY A 92 25.94 5.99 -2.93
CA GLY A 92 25.72 7.29 -3.59
C GLY A 92 24.26 7.59 -3.94
N VAL A 93 23.33 6.70 -3.59
CA VAL A 93 21.89 6.93 -3.73
C VAL A 93 21.28 7.15 -2.35
N LYS A 94 20.50 8.20 -2.23
CA LYS A 94 19.66 8.46 -1.05
C LYS A 94 18.23 8.71 -1.52
N ILE A 95 17.29 8.12 -0.84
CA ILE A 95 15.86 8.22 -1.17
C ILE A 95 15.07 8.83 -0.01
N ASN A 96 13.96 9.45 -0.36
CA ASN A 96 12.94 9.92 0.57
C ASN A 96 11.62 9.21 0.27
N ILE A 97 10.93 8.81 1.32
CA ILE A 97 9.51 8.40 1.23
C ILE A 97 8.66 9.64 1.51
N ILE A 98 7.84 10.02 0.55
CA ILE A 98 7.04 11.25 0.62
C ILE A 98 5.74 11.00 1.41
N PRO A 99 5.47 11.77 2.47
CA PRO A 99 4.25 11.62 3.26
C PRO A 99 2.99 11.99 2.45
N HIS A 100 1.93 11.22 2.62
CA HIS A 100 0.64 11.41 1.93
C HIS A 100 -0.54 10.75 2.67
N GLY A 101 -0.43 10.56 3.98
CA GLY A 101 -1.50 9.96 4.78
C GLY A 101 -2.81 10.76 4.78
N ASP A 102 -2.71 12.08 4.57
CA ASP A 102 -3.86 12.99 4.44
C ASP A 102 -4.64 12.82 3.12
N ALA A 103 -4.12 12.05 2.16
CA ALA A 103 -4.88 11.64 0.98
C ALA A 103 -6.01 10.66 1.33
N ALA A 104 -5.82 9.81 2.35
CA ALA A 104 -6.75 8.73 2.66
C ALA A 104 -8.19 9.20 2.91
N PRO A 105 -8.48 10.25 3.73
CA PRO A 105 -9.84 10.74 3.89
C PRO A 105 -10.49 11.21 2.58
N LYS A 106 -9.73 11.86 1.69
CA LYS A 106 -10.22 12.32 0.38
C LYS A 106 -10.51 11.14 -0.54
N MET A 107 -9.67 10.11 -0.49
CA MET A 107 -9.86 8.87 -1.26
C MET A 107 -11.08 8.10 -0.75
N VAL A 108 -11.31 8.05 0.57
CA VAL A 108 -12.50 7.43 1.18
C VAL A 108 -13.77 8.16 0.73
N ALA A 109 -13.78 9.49 0.77
CA ALA A 109 -14.95 10.28 0.36
C ALA A 109 -15.36 10.02 -1.10
N LYS A 110 -14.41 9.69 -1.98
CA LYS A 110 -14.69 9.47 -3.41
C LYS A 110 -14.86 7.99 -3.77
N TYR A 111 -14.10 7.09 -3.15
CA TYR A 111 -13.98 5.70 -3.56
C TYR A 111 -14.47 4.68 -2.51
N GLY A 112 -15.02 5.17 -1.40
CA GLY A 112 -15.52 4.34 -0.31
C GLY A 112 -14.43 3.92 0.70
N PRO A 113 -14.79 3.17 1.74
CA PRO A 113 -13.97 2.88 2.93
C PRO A 113 -12.87 1.84 2.68
N LEU A 114 -12.20 1.94 1.52
CA LEU A 114 -11.11 1.04 1.11
C LEU A 114 -9.75 1.53 1.58
N TYR A 115 -9.65 2.79 2.01
CA TYR A 115 -8.40 3.47 2.31
C TYR A 115 -8.37 3.94 3.74
N PHE A 116 -7.19 3.96 4.32
CA PHE A 116 -6.94 4.54 5.64
C PHE A 116 -5.50 5.04 5.74
N THR A 117 -5.21 5.75 6.81
CA THR A 117 -3.86 6.25 7.08
C THR A 117 -3.10 5.24 7.93
N ALA A 118 -1.86 4.96 7.56
CA ALA A 118 -0.93 4.18 8.36
C ALA A 118 0.45 4.83 8.34
N VAL A 119 1.38 4.22 9.04
CA VAL A 119 2.75 4.72 9.20
C VAL A 119 3.73 3.70 8.64
N ILE A 120 4.66 4.15 7.80
CA ILE A 120 5.90 3.43 7.52
C ILE A 120 6.88 3.81 8.64
N PRO A 121 7.27 2.87 9.53
CA PRO A 121 8.13 3.19 10.68
C PRO A 121 9.51 3.68 10.25
N LYS A 122 10.10 4.56 11.04
CA LYS A 122 11.51 4.93 10.90
C LYS A 122 12.38 3.68 10.85
N GLY A 123 13.47 3.74 10.07
CA GLY A 123 14.39 2.62 9.93
C GLY A 123 13.88 1.48 9.05
N THR A 124 12.65 1.57 8.45
CA THR A 124 12.16 0.58 7.48
C THR A 124 13.08 0.52 6.26
N TYR A 125 13.55 1.66 5.78
CA TYR A 125 14.55 1.79 4.72
C TYR A 125 15.73 2.61 5.21
N LEU A 126 16.93 2.33 4.67
CA LEU A 126 18.14 3.07 5.06
C LEU A 126 17.95 4.58 4.80
N GLY A 127 18.30 5.40 5.78
CA GLY A 127 18.15 6.86 5.71
C GLY A 127 16.79 7.39 6.21
N MET A 128 15.83 6.53 6.52
CA MET A 128 14.57 6.97 7.15
C MET A 128 14.79 7.26 8.64
N GLU A 129 14.89 8.54 9.00
CA GLU A 129 15.12 9.02 10.38
C GLU A 129 13.83 9.25 11.17
N SER A 130 12.69 9.29 10.49
CA SER A 130 11.37 9.52 11.09
C SER A 130 10.30 8.61 10.50
N ASP A 131 9.22 8.46 11.23
CA ASP A 131 8.00 7.82 10.78
C ASP A 131 7.38 8.62 9.62
N VAL A 132 6.84 7.92 8.61
CA VAL A 132 6.19 8.54 7.46
C VAL A 132 4.73 8.12 7.38
N SER A 133 3.83 9.10 7.47
CA SER A 133 2.38 8.89 7.31
C SER A 133 2.02 8.70 5.84
N VAL A 134 1.35 7.59 5.52
CA VAL A 134 0.99 7.21 4.16
C VAL A 134 -0.45 6.73 4.06
N ALA A 135 -1.04 6.84 2.88
CA ALA A 135 -2.30 6.17 2.57
C ALA A 135 -2.03 4.68 2.30
N VAL A 136 -2.94 3.84 2.77
CA VAL A 136 -2.88 2.38 2.60
C VAL A 136 -4.23 1.82 2.17
N ALA A 137 -4.23 0.63 1.62
CA ALA A 137 -5.43 -0.14 1.32
C ALA A 137 -5.27 -1.57 1.83
N THR A 138 -6.36 -2.16 2.28
CA THR A 138 -6.38 -3.55 2.74
C THR A 138 -6.34 -4.50 1.54
N ASN A 139 -5.57 -5.57 1.66
CA ASN A 139 -5.71 -6.75 0.80
C ASN A 139 -6.85 -7.61 1.34
N LEU A 140 -7.78 -8.00 0.50
CA LEU A 140 -8.93 -8.81 0.87
C LEU A 140 -8.76 -10.23 0.33
N LEU A 141 -8.99 -11.23 1.18
CA LEU A 141 -9.25 -12.59 0.74
C LEU A 141 -10.74 -12.68 0.40
N VAL A 142 -11.05 -12.85 -0.87
CA VAL A 142 -12.44 -12.94 -1.34
C VAL A 142 -12.81 -14.36 -1.72
N ALA A 143 -14.08 -14.72 -1.52
CA ALA A 143 -14.63 -16.00 -1.90
C ALA A 143 -15.93 -15.80 -2.69
N HIS A 144 -16.31 -16.77 -3.49
CA HIS A 144 -17.61 -16.76 -4.14
C HIS A 144 -18.71 -16.92 -3.08
N GLU A 145 -19.83 -16.22 -3.22
CA GLU A 145 -20.97 -16.27 -2.29
C GLU A 145 -21.52 -17.67 -2.04
N ARG A 146 -21.36 -18.58 -3.03
CA ARG A 146 -21.79 -19.97 -2.93
C ARG A 146 -20.78 -20.89 -2.24
N MET A 147 -19.67 -20.37 -1.73
CA MET A 147 -18.78 -21.20 -0.92
C MET A 147 -19.56 -21.69 0.31
N GLU A 148 -19.38 -22.95 0.66
CA GLU A 148 -20.04 -23.50 1.84
C GLU A 148 -19.53 -22.82 3.13
N GLU A 149 -20.46 -22.50 4.04
CA GLU A 149 -20.16 -21.82 5.30
C GLU A 149 -19.07 -22.52 6.11
N PRO A 150 -19.10 -23.89 6.28
CA PRO A 150 -18.05 -24.58 7.04
C PRO A 150 -16.66 -24.39 6.43
N LEU A 151 -16.55 -24.38 5.10
CA LEU A 151 -15.26 -24.20 4.42
C LEU A 151 -14.74 -22.77 4.61
N ALA A 152 -15.57 -21.76 4.41
CA ALA A 152 -15.18 -20.36 4.64
C ALA A 152 -14.79 -20.10 6.11
N TYR A 153 -15.50 -20.73 7.06
CA TYR A 153 -15.13 -20.68 8.47
C TYR A 153 -13.74 -21.29 8.71
N GLN A 154 -13.46 -22.47 8.19
CA GLN A 154 -12.16 -23.13 8.36
C GLN A 154 -11.02 -22.34 7.72
N ILE A 155 -11.22 -21.77 6.54
CA ILE A 155 -10.23 -20.91 5.88
C ILE A 155 -9.93 -19.68 6.76
N THR A 156 -10.95 -18.98 7.24
CA THR A 156 -10.80 -17.81 8.09
C THR A 156 -10.05 -18.15 9.38
N LYS A 157 -10.43 -19.24 10.02
CA LYS A 157 -9.78 -19.77 11.23
C LYS A 157 -8.32 -20.10 10.98
N LEU A 158 -8.02 -20.82 9.89
CA LEU A 158 -6.65 -21.22 9.54
C LEU A 158 -5.74 -20.00 9.38
N PHE A 159 -6.17 -19.00 8.61
CA PHE A 159 -5.36 -17.80 8.37
C PHE A 159 -5.06 -17.02 9.65
N LEU A 160 -6.00 -16.96 10.60
CA LEU A 160 -5.86 -16.17 11.82
C LEU A 160 -5.21 -16.93 12.98
N GLU A 161 -5.34 -18.25 13.02
CA GLU A 161 -4.72 -19.08 14.08
C GLU A 161 -3.31 -19.54 13.70
N HIS A 162 -2.96 -19.60 12.40
CA HIS A 162 -1.65 -20.00 11.91
C HIS A 162 -0.84 -18.83 11.30
N THR A 163 -1.05 -17.61 11.79
CA THR A 163 -0.32 -16.43 11.31
C THR A 163 1.19 -16.59 11.44
N ALA A 164 1.68 -17.31 12.46
CA ALA A 164 3.11 -17.57 12.64
C ALA A 164 3.75 -18.28 11.43
N ASP A 165 3.05 -19.26 10.84
CA ASP A 165 3.53 -19.99 9.66
C ASP A 165 3.61 -19.07 8.44
N LEU A 166 2.63 -18.18 8.30
CA LEU A 166 2.63 -17.17 7.24
C LEU A 166 3.75 -16.13 7.41
N VAL A 167 4.03 -15.72 8.66
CA VAL A 167 5.14 -14.80 9.00
C VAL A 167 6.49 -15.43 8.69
N ALA A 168 6.64 -16.74 8.85
CA ALA A 168 7.87 -17.44 8.47
C ALA A 168 8.16 -17.33 6.97
N VAL A 169 7.10 -17.27 6.13
CA VAL A 169 7.22 -17.09 4.69
C VAL A 169 7.39 -15.61 4.31
N HIS A 170 6.60 -14.72 4.92
CA HIS A 170 6.67 -13.29 4.62
C HIS A 170 6.37 -12.46 5.87
N LYS A 171 7.32 -11.60 6.27
CA LYS A 171 7.24 -10.78 7.49
C LYS A 171 6.00 -9.88 7.56
N GLY A 172 5.47 -9.42 6.43
CA GLY A 172 4.24 -8.62 6.37
C GLY A 172 2.99 -9.36 6.85
N ALA A 173 3.02 -10.70 6.92
CA ALA A 173 1.90 -11.48 7.43
C ALA A 173 1.59 -11.24 8.92
N LYS A 174 2.52 -10.62 9.69
CA LYS A 174 2.26 -10.14 11.05
C LYS A 174 1.09 -9.17 11.16
N GLU A 175 0.73 -8.52 10.05
CA GLU A 175 -0.41 -7.62 9.97
C GLU A 175 -1.76 -8.37 9.86
N ILE A 176 -1.75 -9.69 9.62
CA ILE A 176 -2.95 -10.53 9.61
C ILE A 176 -3.35 -10.80 11.06
N THR A 177 -4.27 -10.00 11.56
CA THR A 177 -4.75 -10.04 12.95
C THR A 177 -6.27 -10.02 12.99
N LEU A 178 -6.86 -10.41 14.11
CA LEU A 178 -8.30 -10.28 14.33
C LEU A 178 -8.79 -8.84 14.15
N LYS A 179 -7.97 -7.86 14.55
CA LYS A 179 -8.30 -6.44 14.42
C LYS A 179 -8.29 -5.99 12.96
N SER A 180 -7.27 -6.38 12.19
CA SER A 180 -7.14 -5.97 10.79
C SER A 180 -8.07 -6.74 9.86
N ALA A 181 -8.47 -7.97 10.22
CA ALA A 181 -9.30 -8.85 9.40
C ALA A 181 -10.68 -8.29 9.04
N VAL A 182 -11.15 -7.29 9.78
CA VAL A 182 -12.48 -6.68 9.57
C VAL A 182 -12.40 -5.25 9.03
N LEU A 183 -11.21 -4.80 8.61
CA LEU A 183 -11.00 -3.44 8.13
C LEU A 183 -11.01 -3.36 6.59
N GLY A 184 -11.57 -2.27 6.06
CA GLY A 184 -11.44 -1.90 4.65
C GLY A 184 -12.18 -2.80 3.67
N SER A 185 -13.14 -3.61 4.11
CA SER A 185 -13.98 -4.39 3.20
C SER A 185 -15.08 -3.52 2.59
N SER A 186 -15.18 -3.54 1.27
CA SER A 186 -16.27 -2.94 0.51
C SER A 186 -17.32 -3.98 0.07
N VAL A 187 -17.10 -5.24 0.43
CA VAL A 187 -18.03 -6.34 0.12
C VAL A 187 -18.49 -6.99 1.44
N PRO A 188 -19.69 -7.60 1.46
CA PRO A 188 -20.17 -8.31 2.65
C PRO A 188 -19.21 -9.42 3.08
N PHE A 189 -19.07 -9.60 4.38
CA PHE A 189 -18.33 -10.75 4.90
C PHE A 189 -19.11 -12.05 4.66
N HIS A 190 -18.40 -13.10 4.28
CA HIS A 190 -19.00 -14.42 4.12
C HIS A 190 -19.55 -14.94 5.48
N PRO A 191 -20.71 -15.63 5.50
CA PRO A 191 -21.31 -16.14 6.75
C PRO A 191 -20.35 -16.97 7.61
N GLY A 192 -19.50 -17.80 7.00
CA GLY A 192 -18.48 -18.57 7.71
C GLY A 192 -17.42 -17.70 8.40
N ALA A 193 -16.98 -16.62 7.74
CA ALA A 193 -16.06 -15.65 8.35
C ALA A 193 -16.74 -14.91 9.50
N LEU A 194 -17.98 -14.45 9.31
CA LEU A 194 -18.77 -13.78 10.37
C LEU A 194 -18.92 -14.67 11.61
N ARG A 195 -19.18 -15.97 11.42
CA ARG A 195 -19.28 -16.91 12.52
C ARG A 195 -17.99 -16.99 13.32
N TYR A 196 -16.84 -17.10 12.66
CA TYR A 196 -15.54 -17.11 13.34
C TYR A 196 -15.26 -15.79 14.08
N TYR A 197 -15.50 -14.63 13.44
CA TYR A 197 -15.32 -13.33 14.08
C TYR A 197 -16.19 -13.17 15.33
N LYS A 198 -17.45 -13.62 15.26
CA LYS A 198 -18.37 -13.61 16.39
C LYS A 198 -17.87 -14.47 17.56
N GLU A 199 -17.36 -15.69 17.28
CA GLU A 199 -16.75 -16.56 18.28
C GLU A 199 -15.55 -15.91 18.97
N LYS A 200 -14.77 -15.11 18.24
CA LYS A 200 -13.63 -14.36 18.78
C LYS A 200 -14.03 -13.00 19.40
N GLY A 201 -15.30 -12.68 19.48
CA GLY A 201 -15.79 -11.42 20.06
C GLY A 201 -15.48 -10.17 19.25
N ILE A 202 -15.21 -10.32 17.94
CA ILE A 202 -14.87 -9.20 17.07
C ILE A 202 -16.15 -8.50 16.60
N LYS A 203 -16.21 -7.19 16.81
CA LYS A 203 -17.27 -6.34 16.26
C LYS A 203 -16.96 -6.02 14.80
N ILE A 204 -17.89 -6.35 13.91
CA ILE A 204 -17.80 -5.96 12.50
C ILE A 204 -18.16 -4.47 12.41
N PRO A 205 -17.33 -3.62 11.78
CA PRO A 205 -17.72 -2.25 11.50
C PRO A 205 -19.00 -2.21 10.67
N ALA A 206 -19.88 -1.25 10.95
CA ALA A 206 -21.03 -1.00 10.10
C ALA A 206 -20.53 -0.62 8.69
N SER A 207 -21.07 -1.27 7.66
CA SER A 207 -20.82 -0.99 6.25
C SER A 207 -21.40 0.34 5.81
#